data_935fc0537cd28ee4c3ec52e2a32e1442
#
_entry.id   935fc0537cd28ee4c3ec52e2a32e1442
#
_cell.length_a   1.000
_cell.length_b   1.000
_cell.length_c   1.000
_cell.angle_alpha   90.00
_cell.angle_beta   90.00
_cell.angle_gamma   90.00
#
_symmetry.space_group_name_H-M   'P 1'
#
loop_
_entity.id
_entity.type
_entity.pdbx_description
1 polymer ?
#
loop_
_entity_poly.entity_id
_entity_poly.type
_entity_poly.pdbx_seq_one_letter_code
_entity_poly.pdbx_strand_id
1 'polypeptide(L)'
;DVYKRQAETKRSPAEWALRWVWNHPEVTCVLSGMNEEAHIDENLKIASDSLPESLSENELQIVDSVRKKYLDLMKIGCTGCNYCMPCPSGVNIPICFEFYNSAHMFGNHKRTKMMYLFFLSGAVADPAFASMCEKCGECEEACPQSLPIQTTLENVANEFEGKWFNQTSWLVSKVFAFQRWKDLRRSKR
;
A
#
# COMPACT_ATOMS: atom_id res chain seq x y z
N ASP A 1 -5.33 4.47 18.51
CA ASP A 1 -4.09 4.95 19.07
C ASP A 1 -3.15 3.80 19.45
N VAL A 2 -2.66 3.11 18.38
CA VAL A 2 -1.83 1.91 18.48
C VAL A 2 -0.55 2.19 19.27
N TYR A 3 0.09 3.34 19.00
CA TYR A 3 1.33 3.74 19.67
C TYR A 3 1.15 4.01 21.19
N LYS A 4 -0.02 4.46 21.63
CA LYS A 4 -0.27 4.67 23.08
C LYS A 4 -0.38 3.36 23.84
N ARG A 5 -0.99 2.33 23.28
CA ARG A 5 -1.07 1.00 23.90
C ARG A 5 0.29 0.29 23.90
N GLN A 6 1.11 0.50 22.87
CA GLN A 6 2.49 0.02 22.84
C GLN A 6 3.37 0.72 23.89
N ALA A 7 3.11 1.99 24.20
CA ALA A 7 3.87 2.74 25.21
C ALA A 7 3.75 2.18 26.62
N GLU A 8 2.68 1.45 26.95
CA GLU A 8 2.50 0.82 28.25
C GLU A 8 3.53 -0.30 28.51
N THR A 9 4.04 -0.94 27.45
CA THR A 9 5.01 -2.04 27.55
C THR A 9 6.46 -1.62 27.35
N LYS A 10 6.73 -0.34 27.01
CA LYS A 10 8.07 0.23 26.72
C LYS A 10 8.84 -0.49 25.58
N ARG A 11 8.18 -1.31 24.76
CA ARG A 11 8.81 -1.97 23.61
C ARG A 11 8.83 -1.07 22.39
N SER A 12 9.90 -1.16 21.59
CA SER A 12 9.97 -0.49 20.30
C SER A 12 9.01 -1.14 19.27
N PRO A 13 8.61 -0.44 18.20
CA PRO A 13 7.84 -1.05 17.12
C PRO A 13 8.54 -2.26 16.48
N ALA A 14 9.89 -2.22 16.36
CA ALA A 14 10.69 -3.33 15.84
C ALA A 14 10.62 -4.53 16.79
N GLU A 15 10.75 -4.32 18.11
CA GLU A 15 10.64 -5.37 19.11
C GLU A 15 9.26 -6.04 19.07
N TRP A 16 8.18 -5.27 18.96
CA TRP A 16 6.83 -5.83 18.84
C TRP A 16 6.69 -6.72 17.61
N ALA A 17 7.16 -6.24 16.44
CA ALA A 17 7.07 -6.99 15.19
C ALA A 17 7.87 -8.29 15.25
N LEU A 18 9.13 -8.23 15.67
CA LEU A 18 10.02 -9.39 15.73
C LEU A 18 9.56 -10.44 16.74
N ARG A 19 9.16 -10.02 17.97
CA ARG A 19 8.65 -10.94 18.99
C ARG A 19 7.34 -11.60 18.55
N TRP A 20 6.47 -10.88 17.85
CA TRP A 20 5.24 -11.47 17.34
C TRP A 20 5.52 -12.55 16.29
N VAL A 21 6.45 -12.29 15.36
CA VAL A 21 6.80 -13.27 14.34
C VAL A 21 7.47 -14.50 14.95
N TRP A 22 8.43 -14.34 15.87
CA TRP A 22 9.09 -15.45 16.55
C TRP A 22 8.23 -16.16 17.59
N ASN A 23 7.09 -15.59 17.96
CA ASN A 23 6.13 -16.27 18.84
C ASN A 23 5.49 -17.50 18.17
N HIS A 24 5.58 -17.58 16.82
CA HIS A 24 5.10 -18.72 16.05
C HIS A 24 6.20 -19.80 15.95
N PRO A 25 5.99 -21.02 16.50
CA PRO A 25 7.02 -22.05 16.56
C PRO A 25 7.50 -22.55 15.19
N GLU A 26 6.68 -22.38 14.15
CA GLU A 26 7.02 -22.71 12.76
C GLU A 26 7.96 -21.71 12.09
N VAL A 27 8.22 -20.54 12.69
CA VAL A 27 9.09 -19.52 12.13
C VAL A 27 10.54 -19.77 12.58
N THR A 28 11.36 -20.25 11.67
CA THR A 28 12.79 -20.55 11.92
C THR A 28 13.69 -19.32 11.76
N CYS A 29 13.37 -18.45 10.80
CA CYS A 29 14.23 -17.32 10.46
C CYS A 29 13.39 -16.10 10.08
N VAL A 30 13.84 -14.91 10.50
CA VAL A 30 13.20 -13.63 10.16
C VAL A 30 14.21 -12.75 9.43
N LEU A 31 13.80 -12.25 8.25
CA LEU A 31 14.60 -11.27 7.50
C LEU A 31 14.24 -9.87 7.95
N SER A 32 15.23 -9.05 8.25
CA SER A 32 15.07 -7.65 8.64
C SER A 32 15.96 -6.74 7.82
N GLY A 33 15.40 -5.62 7.33
CA GLY A 33 16.14 -4.58 6.61
C GLY A 33 16.85 -3.63 7.56
N MET A 34 18.06 -3.98 7.99
CA MET A 34 18.89 -3.18 8.90
C MET A 34 19.90 -2.37 8.09
N ASN A 35 19.84 -1.06 8.19
CA ASN A 35 20.72 -0.13 7.47
C ASN A 35 21.59 0.73 8.41
N GLU A 36 21.44 0.56 9.73
CA GLU A 36 22.22 1.22 10.77
C GLU A 36 22.69 0.19 11.80
N GLU A 37 23.89 0.41 12.39
CA GLU A 37 24.47 -0.48 13.40
C GLU A 37 23.56 -0.66 14.62
N ALA A 38 22.92 0.42 15.06
CA ALA A 38 21.96 0.38 16.17
C ALA A 38 20.76 -0.57 15.91
N HIS A 39 20.32 -0.69 14.65
CA HIS A 39 19.26 -1.65 14.28
C HIS A 39 19.72 -3.09 14.38
N ILE A 40 21.01 -3.33 14.06
CA ILE A 40 21.60 -4.68 14.19
C ILE A 40 21.67 -5.07 15.65
N ASP A 41 22.19 -4.20 16.50
CA ASP A 41 22.33 -4.44 17.94
C ASP A 41 20.98 -4.68 18.60
N GLU A 42 19.97 -3.84 18.29
CA GLU A 42 18.61 -3.99 18.80
C GLU A 42 18.02 -5.34 18.37
N ASN A 43 18.08 -5.66 17.07
CA ASN A 43 17.48 -6.86 16.54
C ASN A 43 18.16 -8.14 17.01
N LEU A 44 19.50 -8.16 17.17
CA LEU A 44 20.21 -9.29 17.74
C LEU A 44 19.82 -9.53 19.21
N LYS A 45 19.69 -8.46 20.00
CA LYS A 45 19.22 -8.56 21.38
C LYS A 45 17.79 -9.11 21.43
N ILE A 46 16.90 -8.60 20.60
CA ILE A 46 15.52 -9.10 20.53
C ILE A 46 15.50 -10.57 20.13
N ALA A 47 16.32 -10.97 19.14
CA ALA A 47 16.41 -12.36 18.69
C ALA A 47 16.88 -13.32 19.79
N SER A 48 17.86 -12.91 20.60
CA SER A 48 18.35 -13.73 21.72
C SER A 48 17.31 -13.93 22.83
N ASP A 49 16.39 -12.97 23.01
CA ASP A 49 15.41 -12.97 24.08
C ASP A 49 14.02 -13.46 23.63
N SER A 50 13.82 -13.68 22.32
CA SER A 50 12.51 -14.06 21.75
C SER A 50 12.41 -15.57 21.60
N LEU A 51 11.54 -16.19 22.37
CA LEU A 51 11.24 -17.62 22.28
C LEU A 51 9.86 -17.84 21.68
N PRO A 52 9.61 -18.99 21.03
CA PRO A 52 8.27 -19.37 20.61
C PRO A 52 7.29 -19.35 21.80
N GLU A 53 6.06 -18.94 21.54
CA GLU A 53 4.98 -18.88 22.55
C GLU A 53 5.32 -18.05 23.81
N SER A 54 6.24 -17.06 23.68
CA SER A 54 6.72 -16.25 24.80
C SER A 54 5.90 -14.98 25.03
N LEU A 55 5.01 -14.61 24.10
CA LEU A 55 4.10 -13.48 24.30
C LEU A 55 2.98 -13.86 25.28
N SER A 56 2.73 -12.99 26.23
CA SER A 56 1.59 -13.15 27.14
C SER A 56 0.26 -13.01 26.41
N GLU A 57 -0.80 -13.56 26.99
CA GLU A 57 -2.15 -13.47 26.44
C GLU A 57 -2.62 -12.01 26.25
N ASN A 58 -2.27 -11.12 27.17
CA ASN A 58 -2.55 -9.70 27.07
C ASN A 58 -1.84 -9.07 25.86
N GLU A 59 -0.57 -9.42 25.58
CA GLU A 59 0.18 -8.94 24.43
C GLU A 59 -0.42 -9.45 23.12
N LEU A 60 -0.83 -10.70 23.05
CA LEU A 60 -1.52 -11.26 21.91
C LEU A 60 -2.87 -10.56 21.64
N GLN A 61 -3.62 -10.23 22.69
CA GLN A 61 -4.86 -9.45 22.58
C GLN A 61 -4.60 -8.03 22.06
N ILE A 62 -3.51 -7.38 22.46
CA ILE A 62 -3.10 -6.07 21.92
C ILE A 62 -2.83 -6.18 20.43
N VAL A 63 -2.03 -7.15 20.00
CA VAL A 63 -1.72 -7.37 18.58
C VAL A 63 -3.00 -7.65 17.77
N ASP A 64 -3.87 -8.53 18.25
CA ASP A 64 -5.13 -8.84 17.56
C ASP A 64 -6.07 -7.63 17.47
N SER A 65 -6.14 -6.80 18.52
CA SER A 65 -6.93 -5.57 18.49
C SER A 65 -6.42 -4.56 17.43
N VAL A 66 -5.11 -4.47 17.27
CA VAL A 66 -4.47 -3.66 16.24
C VAL A 66 -4.75 -4.22 14.84
N ARG A 67 -4.55 -5.53 14.68
CA ARG A 67 -4.84 -6.24 13.43
C ARG A 67 -6.29 -6.02 12.98
N LYS A 68 -7.25 -6.21 13.88
CA LYS A 68 -8.68 -5.97 13.60
C LYS A 68 -8.90 -4.53 13.15
N LYS A 69 -8.30 -3.56 13.82
CA LYS A 69 -8.44 -2.15 13.46
C LYS A 69 -7.88 -1.84 12.06
N TYR A 70 -6.77 -2.45 11.66
CA TYR A 70 -6.24 -2.33 10.31
C TYR A 70 -7.18 -2.94 9.28
N LEU A 71 -7.71 -4.14 9.54
CA LEU A 71 -8.64 -4.82 8.64
C LEU A 71 -9.96 -4.06 8.47
N ASP A 72 -10.46 -3.42 9.53
CA ASP A 72 -11.68 -2.58 9.47
C ASP A 72 -11.50 -1.33 8.60
N LEU A 73 -10.30 -0.78 8.56
CA LEU A 73 -9.98 0.42 7.79
C LEU A 73 -9.56 0.11 6.35
N MET A 74 -8.90 -1.02 6.13
CA MET A 74 -8.41 -1.47 4.84
C MET A 74 -9.58 -1.93 3.96
N LYS A 75 -9.66 -1.42 2.74
CA LYS A 75 -10.73 -1.77 1.80
C LYS A 75 -10.42 -3.00 0.97
N ILE A 76 -9.14 -3.26 0.73
CA ILE A 76 -8.68 -4.43 -0.01
C ILE A 76 -7.30 -4.87 0.49
N GLY A 77 -7.11 -6.17 0.72
CA GLY A 77 -5.87 -6.76 1.22
C GLY A 77 -4.77 -6.93 0.16
N CYS A 78 -4.60 -5.94 -0.73
CA CYS A 78 -3.55 -5.98 -1.74
C CYS A 78 -2.17 -5.77 -1.11
N THR A 79 -1.23 -6.69 -1.40
CA THR A 79 0.16 -6.63 -0.92
C THR A 79 1.14 -5.98 -1.90
N GLY A 80 0.67 -5.54 -3.08
CA GLY A 80 1.53 -4.93 -4.10
C GLY A 80 2.51 -5.90 -4.76
N CYS A 81 2.22 -7.20 -4.77
CA CYS A 81 3.10 -8.22 -5.35
C CYS A 81 3.27 -8.15 -6.88
N ASN A 82 2.44 -7.39 -7.57
CA ASN A 82 2.46 -7.13 -9.03
C ASN A 82 2.20 -8.36 -9.93
N TYR A 83 1.72 -9.50 -9.42
CA TYR A 83 1.37 -10.65 -10.29
C TYR A 83 0.24 -10.34 -11.27
N CYS A 84 -0.64 -9.38 -10.96
CA CYS A 84 -1.69 -8.88 -11.85
C CYS A 84 -1.19 -7.88 -12.89
N MET A 85 0.11 -7.64 -12.98
CA MET A 85 0.71 -6.68 -13.92
C MET A 85 1.59 -7.40 -14.95
N PRO A 86 1.66 -6.91 -16.20
CA PRO A 86 0.95 -5.73 -16.72
C PRO A 86 -0.53 -5.99 -16.98
N CYS A 87 -1.39 -5.01 -16.69
CA CYS A 87 -2.80 -5.07 -17.05
C CYS A 87 -2.96 -4.80 -18.57
N PRO A 88 -3.70 -5.65 -19.34
CA PRO A 88 -3.92 -5.43 -20.77
C PRO A 88 -4.52 -4.05 -21.10
N SER A 89 -5.41 -3.56 -20.25
CA SER A 89 -6.07 -2.26 -20.39
C SER A 89 -5.25 -1.09 -19.80
N GLY A 90 -4.02 -1.33 -19.35
CA GLY A 90 -3.10 -0.30 -18.85
C GLY A 90 -3.37 0.19 -17.42
N VAL A 91 -4.29 -0.42 -16.67
CA VAL A 91 -4.58 -0.01 -15.28
C VAL A 91 -3.40 -0.36 -14.36
N ASN A 92 -2.95 0.58 -13.55
CA ASN A 92 -2.01 0.28 -12.47
C ASN A 92 -2.77 -0.15 -11.20
N ILE A 93 -3.14 -1.45 -11.18
CA ILE A 93 -3.99 -2.03 -10.15
C ILE A 93 -3.43 -1.82 -8.74
N PRO A 94 -2.14 -2.13 -8.45
CA PRO A 94 -1.60 -1.95 -7.10
C PRO A 94 -1.64 -0.50 -6.62
N ILE A 95 -1.31 0.47 -7.48
CA ILE A 95 -1.33 1.89 -7.11
C ILE A 95 -2.76 2.40 -6.92
N CYS A 96 -3.72 1.94 -7.72
CA CYS A 96 -5.14 2.25 -7.50
C CYS A 96 -5.59 1.81 -6.08
N PHE A 97 -5.20 0.61 -5.66
CA PHE A 97 -5.55 0.07 -4.35
C PHE A 97 -4.79 0.72 -3.21
N GLU A 98 -3.54 1.10 -3.41
CA GLU A 98 -2.75 1.87 -2.44
C GLU A 98 -3.44 3.20 -2.12
N PHE A 99 -3.82 3.97 -3.13
CA PHE A 99 -4.56 5.22 -2.91
C PHE A 99 -5.92 4.98 -2.25
N TYR A 100 -6.64 3.94 -2.66
CA TYR A 100 -7.93 3.61 -2.09
C TYR A 100 -7.82 3.29 -0.60
N ASN A 101 -6.92 2.39 -0.22
CA ASN A 101 -6.65 2.08 1.18
C ASN A 101 -6.15 3.30 1.97
N SER A 102 -5.23 4.08 1.40
CA SER A 102 -4.70 5.30 2.04
C SER A 102 -5.79 6.30 2.41
N ALA A 103 -6.75 6.54 1.52
CA ALA A 103 -7.85 7.45 1.77
C ALA A 103 -8.69 7.02 2.98
N HIS A 104 -8.96 5.73 3.10
CA HIS A 104 -9.79 5.17 4.18
C HIS A 104 -9.02 4.99 5.50
N MET A 105 -7.75 4.59 5.42
CA MET A 105 -6.93 4.37 6.61
C MET A 105 -6.51 5.68 7.29
N PHE A 106 -6.22 6.73 6.52
CA PHE A 106 -5.71 7.99 7.05
C PHE A 106 -6.72 9.16 6.99
N GLY A 107 -7.91 8.93 6.45
CA GLY A 107 -9.00 9.92 6.42
C GLY A 107 -8.75 11.16 5.56
N ASN A 108 -7.72 11.15 4.70
CA ASN A 108 -7.32 12.31 3.90
C ASN A 108 -7.78 12.22 2.44
N HIS A 109 -9.07 11.99 2.23
CA HIS A 109 -9.66 11.74 0.91
C HIS A 109 -9.33 12.81 -0.14
N LYS A 110 -9.37 14.10 0.21
CA LYS A 110 -9.11 15.19 -0.76
C LYS A 110 -7.68 15.15 -1.30
N ARG A 111 -6.70 15.01 -0.41
CA ARG A 111 -5.29 14.93 -0.79
C ARG A 111 -5.02 13.67 -1.61
N THR A 112 -5.56 12.54 -1.18
CA THR A 112 -5.38 11.25 -1.86
C THR A 112 -5.98 11.26 -3.25
N LYS A 113 -7.19 11.84 -3.46
CA LYS A 113 -7.78 12.02 -4.79
C LYS A 113 -6.93 12.91 -5.71
N MET A 114 -6.35 13.97 -5.16
CA MET A 114 -5.45 14.83 -5.95
C MET A 114 -4.18 14.08 -6.35
N MET A 115 -3.60 13.26 -5.45
CA MET A 115 -2.44 12.44 -5.77
C MET A 115 -2.78 11.34 -6.77
N TYR A 116 -3.92 10.66 -6.62
CA TYR A 116 -4.44 9.71 -7.58
C TYR A 116 -4.53 10.32 -8.99
N LEU A 117 -5.18 11.47 -9.11
CA LEU A 117 -5.26 12.21 -10.37
C LEU A 117 -3.86 12.52 -10.91
N PHE A 118 -2.96 13.04 -10.10
CA PHE A 118 -1.61 13.43 -10.54
C PHE A 118 -0.79 12.23 -11.04
N PHE A 119 -0.78 11.12 -10.31
CA PHE A 119 0.03 9.96 -10.65
C PHE A 119 -0.57 9.09 -11.76
N LEU A 120 -1.90 9.00 -11.84
CA LEU A 120 -2.56 8.04 -12.74
C LEU A 120 -3.24 8.68 -13.96
N SER A 121 -3.30 10.02 -14.05
CA SER A 121 -3.95 10.72 -15.17
C SER A 121 -3.09 10.92 -16.42
N GLY A 122 -1.82 10.49 -16.41
CA GLY A 122 -0.90 10.77 -17.51
C GLY A 122 0.00 12.01 -17.29
N ALA A 123 0.01 12.60 -16.09
CA ALA A 123 0.92 13.70 -15.76
C ALA A 123 2.37 13.22 -15.64
N VAL A 124 2.59 12.08 -14.99
CA VAL A 124 3.92 11.51 -14.69
C VAL A 124 4.30 10.42 -15.70
N ALA A 125 3.38 9.52 -16.01
CA ALA A 125 3.51 8.39 -16.92
C ALA A 125 2.26 8.28 -17.79
N ASP A 126 2.10 7.20 -18.57
CA ASP A 126 0.86 6.95 -19.31
C ASP A 126 -0.33 6.83 -18.36
N PRO A 127 -1.55 7.21 -18.80
CA PRO A 127 -2.76 7.06 -18.00
C PRO A 127 -2.95 5.61 -17.53
N ALA A 128 -3.28 5.41 -16.26
CA ALA A 128 -3.34 4.07 -15.65
C ALA A 128 -4.40 3.97 -14.52
N PHE A 129 -5.50 4.69 -14.65
CA PHE A 129 -6.54 4.83 -13.63
C PHE A 129 -7.59 3.73 -13.69
N ALA A 130 -8.40 3.58 -12.65
CA ALA A 130 -9.25 2.42 -12.41
C ALA A 130 -10.37 2.23 -13.45
N SER A 131 -11.00 3.32 -13.96
CA SER A 131 -12.07 3.21 -14.95
C SER A 131 -11.62 2.75 -16.36
N MET A 132 -10.31 2.60 -16.58
CA MET A 132 -9.79 1.96 -17.80
C MET A 132 -9.98 0.44 -17.79
N CYS A 133 -10.43 -0.15 -16.69
CA CYS A 133 -10.63 -1.59 -16.57
C CYS A 133 -11.74 -2.11 -17.51
N GLU A 134 -11.37 -3.02 -18.42
CA GLU A 134 -12.28 -3.69 -19.36
C GLU A 134 -12.87 -5.00 -18.82
N LYS A 135 -12.60 -5.34 -17.55
CA LYS A 135 -13.13 -6.52 -16.87
C LYS A 135 -12.77 -7.86 -17.54
N CYS A 136 -11.57 -7.99 -18.10
CA CYS A 136 -11.11 -9.21 -18.74
C CYS A 136 -10.91 -10.41 -17.78
N GLY A 137 -10.70 -10.16 -16.47
CA GLY A 137 -10.54 -11.22 -15.45
C GLY A 137 -9.11 -11.68 -15.20
N GLU A 138 -8.17 -11.45 -16.10
CA GLU A 138 -6.78 -11.96 -16.02
C GLU A 138 -6.08 -11.60 -14.69
N CYS A 139 -6.36 -10.42 -14.14
CA CYS A 139 -5.77 -9.97 -12.88
C CYS A 139 -6.28 -10.76 -11.67
N GLU A 140 -7.53 -11.23 -11.69
CA GLU A 140 -8.11 -12.05 -10.61
C GLU A 140 -7.58 -13.47 -10.67
N GLU A 141 -7.42 -14.04 -11.87
CA GLU A 141 -6.80 -15.35 -12.07
C GLU A 141 -5.33 -15.36 -11.62
N ALA A 142 -4.60 -14.29 -11.89
CA ALA A 142 -3.20 -14.15 -11.49
C ALA A 142 -3.00 -13.80 -10.00
N CYS A 143 -4.06 -13.42 -9.28
CA CYS A 143 -3.93 -12.95 -7.91
C CYS A 143 -3.78 -14.10 -6.91
N PRO A 144 -2.62 -14.26 -6.22
CA PRO A 144 -2.43 -15.33 -5.25
C PRO A 144 -3.29 -15.19 -4.01
N GLN A 145 -3.94 -14.03 -3.82
CA GLN A 145 -4.82 -13.75 -2.69
C GLN A 145 -6.30 -13.79 -3.06
N SER A 146 -6.63 -14.15 -4.30
CA SER A 146 -8.01 -14.25 -4.81
C SER A 146 -8.85 -13.01 -4.50
N LEU A 147 -8.27 -11.81 -4.69
CA LEU A 147 -8.94 -10.55 -4.41
C LEU A 147 -9.98 -10.22 -5.49
N PRO A 148 -11.13 -9.62 -5.14
CA PRO A 148 -12.14 -9.16 -6.09
C PRO A 148 -11.67 -7.85 -6.77
N ILE A 149 -10.71 -7.97 -7.68
CA ILE A 149 -9.99 -6.84 -8.27
C ILE A 149 -10.91 -5.97 -9.10
N GLN A 150 -11.72 -6.56 -9.98
CA GLN A 150 -12.61 -5.84 -10.89
C GLN A 150 -13.64 -5.00 -10.11
N THR A 151 -14.33 -5.62 -9.17
CA THR A 151 -15.31 -4.96 -8.31
C THR A 151 -14.67 -3.84 -7.48
N THR A 152 -13.46 -4.07 -6.99
CA THR A 152 -12.75 -3.04 -6.21
C THR A 152 -12.29 -1.88 -7.09
N LEU A 153 -11.86 -2.12 -8.32
CA LEU A 153 -11.54 -1.05 -9.29
C LEU A 153 -12.78 -0.21 -9.62
N GLU A 154 -13.96 -0.83 -9.75
CA GLU A 154 -15.22 -0.07 -9.89
C GLU A 154 -15.47 0.84 -8.68
N ASN A 155 -15.26 0.35 -7.47
CA ASN A 155 -15.41 1.16 -6.25
C ASN A 155 -14.40 2.32 -6.22
N VAL A 156 -13.14 2.06 -6.62
CA VAL A 156 -12.12 3.10 -6.76
C VAL A 156 -12.57 4.16 -7.77
N ALA A 157 -13.00 3.75 -8.96
CA ALA A 157 -13.47 4.66 -10.00
C ALA A 157 -14.66 5.50 -9.51
N ASN A 158 -15.66 4.88 -8.90
CA ASN A 158 -16.85 5.58 -8.37
C ASN A 158 -16.48 6.61 -7.29
N GLU A 159 -15.49 6.31 -6.46
CA GLU A 159 -15.11 7.21 -5.37
C GLU A 159 -14.13 8.30 -5.81
N PHE A 160 -13.13 7.97 -6.67
CA PHE A 160 -12.04 8.87 -7.02
C PHE A 160 -12.25 9.59 -8.34
N GLU A 161 -12.96 8.98 -9.29
CA GLU A 161 -13.13 9.47 -10.64
C GLU A 161 -14.54 10.06 -10.81
N GLY A 162 -14.70 11.31 -10.43
CA GLY A 162 -15.98 12.03 -10.59
C GLY A 162 -16.32 12.32 -12.06
N LYS A 163 -17.51 12.86 -12.33
CA LYS A 163 -18.05 13.13 -13.68
C LYS A 163 -17.12 13.85 -14.64
N TRP A 164 -16.19 14.65 -14.14
CA TRP A 164 -15.24 15.45 -14.93
C TRP A 164 -13.83 14.88 -14.91
N PHE A 165 -13.63 13.68 -14.36
CA PHE A 165 -12.29 13.10 -14.19
C PHE A 165 -11.57 12.91 -15.54
N ASN A 166 -12.25 12.34 -16.53
CA ASN A 166 -11.65 12.10 -17.85
C ASN A 166 -11.23 13.40 -18.54
N GLN A 167 -12.03 14.47 -18.44
CA GLN A 167 -11.70 15.79 -18.99
C GLN A 167 -10.51 16.41 -18.27
N THR A 168 -10.50 16.35 -16.93
CA THR A 168 -9.38 16.87 -16.12
C THR A 168 -8.11 16.05 -16.34
N SER A 169 -8.20 14.73 -16.41
CA SER A 169 -7.07 13.83 -16.73
C SER A 169 -6.48 14.15 -18.10
N TRP A 170 -7.31 14.28 -19.12
CA TRP A 170 -6.86 14.67 -20.46
C TRP A 170 -6.14 16.03 -20.47
N LEU A 171 -6.72 17.04 -19.82
CA LEU A 171 -6.12 18.37 -19.73
C LEU A 171 -4.77 18.33 -19.00
N VAL A 172 -4.71 17.65 -17.84
CA VAL A 172 -3.48 17.46 -17.06
C VAL A 172 -2.41 16.78 -17.90
N SER A 173 -2.74 15.69 -18.59
CA SER A 173 -1.79 14.96 -19.46
C SER A 173 -1.22 15.85 -20.57
N LYS A 174 -2.04 16.69 -21.21
CA LYS A 174 -1.60 17.62 -22.28
C LYS A 174 -0.69 18.73 -21.74
N VAL A 175 -1.03 19.32 -20.59
CA VAL A 175 -0.21 20.36 -19.97
C VAL A 175 1.18 19.82 -19.61
N PHE A 176 1.25 18.65 -18.97
CA PHE A 176 2.53 18.05 -18.59
C PHE A 176 3.31 17.52 -19.81
N ALA A 177 2.66 17.00 -20.84
CA ALA A 177 3.32 16.63 -22.09
C ALA A 177 3.96 17.86 -22.76
N PHE A 178 3.27 19.00 -22.78
CA PHE A 178 3.81 20.25 -23.30
C PHE A 178 5.01 20.76 -22.47
N GLN A 179 4.93 20.69 -21.13
CA GLN A 179 6.05 21.06 -20.28
C GLN A 179 7.28 20.17 -20.51
N ARG A 180 7.12 18.84 -20.57
CA ARG A 180 8.19 17.89 -20.89
C ARG A 180 8.84 18.20 -22.25
N TRP A 181 8.03 18.48 -23.26
CA TRP A 181 8.53 18.85 -24.58
C TRP A 181 9.36 20.16 -24.54
N LYS A 182 8.91 21.16 -23.80
CA LYS A 182 9.63 22.43 -23.62
C LYS A 182 10.97 22.24 -22.91
N ASP A 183 11.02 21.41 -21.86
CA ASP A 183 12.22 21.14 -21.09
C ASP A 183 13.25 20.33 -21.91
N LEU A 184 12.79 19.35 -22.70
CA LEU A 184 13.64 18.61 -23.63
C LEU A 184 14.26 19.51 -24.72
N ARG A 185 13.56 20.55 -25.17
CA ARG A 185 14.12 21.54 -26.09
C ARG A 185 15.15 22.46 -25.45
N ARG A 186 14.98 22.79 -24.16
CA ARG A 186 15.95 23.60 -23.41
C ARG A 186 17.24 22.86 -23.13
N SER A 187 17.16 21.57 -22.83
CA SER A 187 18.31 20.72 -22.54
C SER A 187 19.19 20.43 -23.79
N LYS A 188 18.68 20.66 -25.00
CA LYS A 188 19.43 20.48 -26.27
C LYS A 188 20.08 21.76 -26.79
N ARG A 189 19.97 22.86 -26.05
CA ARG A 189 20.68 24.11 -26.30
C ARG A 189 21.79 24.32 -25.26
#